data_8f68bd2fd05e038f2a0714fd7d10dcba
#
_entry.id   8f68bd2fd05e038f2a0714fd7d10dcba
#
_cell.length_a   1.000
_cell.length_b   1.000
_cell.length_c   1.000
_cell.angle_alpha   90.00
_cell.angle_beta   90.00
_cell.angle_gamma   90.00
#
_symmetry.space_group_name_H-M   'P 1'
#
loop_
_entity.id
_entity.type
_entity.pdbx_description
1 polymer ?
#
loop_
_entity_poly.entity_id
_entity_poly.type
_entity_poly.pdbx_seq_one_letter_code
_entity_poly.pdbx_strand_id
1 'polypeptide(L)'
;AGVAFALVMAVVLFFSLVANPVMHVARLHFLLTPFTPQDILRILLIGAIVAGLIGAGSAARMAPSDMIVGVAPARSILSIHWHWFWRQAAALLIGTVVVAAPLVVKAWINASPTAPEVADLIVVLLSFPALVAVAHLVAAMVSHPIVWVVAPVVCIAVVGIPVLVNENLFANTGYGSVAFAWSMDMAEPSGNHTATASAVTMRTIFFCIVSVSCILAASRWSTVRSGGFTWRRVVPCVALVAPPLIIAALGVVMPVPLFRDAPLAFGCSSHEDVRVCVMPAHRSLALSYAQPAQRVVSVMPPTAVPHDVLLAEPGYHARSKQFVMDLGHATVYDSAQQLSDMTAQGLAQSFSGQDACTFSTEMTPQQIEAFDGVNSVERTILRLAGFQYDDAPSSERNDLDGMDVTAFRQWYTHHRQAIEGCSLTSSDLHR
;
A
#
# COMPACT_ATOMS: atom_id res chain seq x y z
N ALA A 1 -7.54 -19.70 -26.76
CA ALA A 1 -6.23 -19.39 -26.16
C ALA A 1 -6.25 -18.09 -25.32
N GLY A 2 -6.86 -16.98 -25.79
CA GLY A 2 -6.91 -15.71 -25.01
C GLY A 2 -7.77 -15.82 -23.74
N VAL A 3 -8.90 -16.51 -23.77
CA VAL A 3 -9.77 -16.73 -22.61
C VAL A 3 -9.08 -17.64 -21.57
N ALA A 4 -8.44 -18.73 -22.02
CA ALA A 4 -7.69 -19.62 -21.11
C ALA A 4 -6.54 -18.88 -20.45
N PHE A 5 -5.87 -17.98 -21.16
CA PHE A 5 -4.80 -17.17 -20.64
C PHE A 5 -5.31 -16.11 -19.65
N ALA A 6 -6.41 -15.42 -19.97
CA ALA A 6 -7.07 -14.49 -19.03
C ALA A 6 -7.53 -15.20 -17.75
N LEU A 7 -8.03 -16.44 -17.86
CA LEU A 7 -8.40 -17.27 -16.72
C LEU A 7 -7.18 -17.69 -15.88
N VAL A 8 -6.10 -18.15 -16.52
CA VAL A 8 -4.84 -18.47 -15.81
C VAL A 8 -4.31 -17.23 -15.11
N MET A 9 -4.44 -16.07 -15.73
CA MET A 9 -4.03 -14.79 -15.15
C MET A 9 -4.90 -14.36 -13.98
N ALA A 10 -6.22 -14.44 -14.14
CA ALA A 10 -7.15 -14.21 -13.06
C ALA A 10 -6.86 -15.15 -11.88
N VAL A 11 -6.56 -16.41 -12.17
CA VAL A 11 -6.20 -17.42 -11.16
C VAL A 11 -4.86 -17.11 -10.51
N VAL A 12 -3.82 -16.72 -11.25
CA VAL A 12 -2.51 -16.34 -10.68
C VAL A 12 -2.60 -15.07 -9.86
N LEU A 13 -3.32 -14.06 -10.35
CA LEU A 13 -3.59 -12.83 -9.57
C LEU A 13 -4.47 -13.15 -8.35
N PHE A 14 -5.49 -13.98 -8.50
CA PHE A 14 -6.33 -14.44 -7.42
C PHE A 14 -5.50 -15.19 -6.37
N PHE A 15 -4.69 -16.16 -6.73
CA PHE A 15 -3.85 -16.87 -5.77
C PHE A 15 -2.73 -16.02 -5.18
N SER A 16 -2.15 -15.08 -5.88
CA SER A 16 -1.17 -14.16 -5.31
C SER A 16 -1.81 -13.10 -4.40
N LEU A 17 -3.07 -12.74 -4.62
CA LEU A 17 -3.87 -11.93 -3.73
C LEU A 17 -4.47 -12.74 -2.58
N VAL A 18 -4.84 -14.00 -2.81
CA VAL A 18 -5.54 -14.91 -1.87
C VAL A 18 -4.58 -15.71 -1.00
N ALA A 19 -3.46 -16.14 -1.53
CA ALA A 19 -2.43 -16.81 -0.73
C ALA A 19 -1.68 -15.85 0.21
N ASN A 20 -1.90 -14.56 0.06
CA ASN A 20 -1.52 -13.57 1.04
C ASN A 20 -2.68 -13.41 2.05
N PRO A 21 -2.43 -13.19 3.35
CA PRO A 21 -3.46 -12.83 4.34
C PRO A 21 -4.33 -11.63 3.93
N VAL A 22 -3.98 -10.95 2.83
CA VAL A 22 -4.79 -9.96 2.08
C VAL A 22 -6.23 -10.41 1.82
N MET A 23 -6.55 -11.68 1.87
CA MET A 23 -7.96 -12.13 1.72
C MET A 23 -8.79 -12.01 2.98
N HIS A 24 -8.21 -11.75 4.09
CA HIS A 24 -8.95 -11.12 5.17
C HIS A 24 -9.37 -9.67 4.83
N VAL A 25 -8.85 -9.11 3.75
CA VAL A 25 -9.28 -7.95 2.94
C VAL A 25 -10.77 -7.96 2.55
N ALA A 26 -11.48 -9.02 2.84
CA ALA A 26 -12.92 -9.00 2.85
C ALA A 26 -13.50 -7.82 3.66
N ARG A 27 -12.68 -7.04 4.31
CA ARG A 27 -13.02 -5.83 5.06
C ARG A 27 -12.30 -4.60 4.53
N LEU A 28 -12.15 -4.46 3.23
CA LEU A 28 -11.76 -3.19 2.62
C LEU A 28 -12.74 -2.08 3.03
N HIS A 29 -12.57 -1.61 4.24
CA HIS A 29 -13.27 -0.43 4.73
C HIS A 29 -12.55 0.86 4.32
N PHE A 30 -11.37 0.74 3.69
CA PHE A 30 -10.43 1.81 3.50
C PHE A 30 -10.10 2.00 2.03
N LEU A 31 -10.70 2.99 1.38
CA LEU A 31 -10.30 3.41 0.05
C LEU A 31 -9.06 4.29 0.06
N LEU A 32 -8.69 4.86 1.21
CA LEU A 32 -7.56 5.77 1.29
C LEU A 32 -6.21 5.06 1.23
N THR A 33 -6.11 3.81 1.72
CA THR A 33 -4.90 2.99 1.60
C THR A 33 -5.28 1.50 1.52
N PRO A 34 -5.90 1.04 0.41
CA PRO A 34 -6.35 -0.35 0.31
C PRO A 34 -5.19 -1.35 0.28
N PHE A 35 -3.98 -0.88 -0.01
CA PHE A 35 -2.80 -1.72 -0.17
C PHE A 35 -1.59 -1.07 0.46
N THR A 36 -0.76 -1.87 1.13
CA THR A 36 0.55 -1.41 1.54
C THR A 36 1.44 -1.17 0.31
N PRO A 37 2.46 -0.31 0.37
CA PRO A 37 3.43 -0.13 -0.71
C PRO A 37 4.02 -1.46 -1.20
N GLN A 38 4.22 -2.43 -0.28
CA GLN A 38 4.71 -3.76 -0.61
C GLN A 38 3.70 -4.58 -1.42
N ASP A 39 2.42 -4.45 -1.15
CA ASP A 39 1.37 -5.16 -1.90
C ASP A 39 1.23 -4.58 -3.30
N ILE A 40 1.29 -3.26 -3.43
CA ILE A 40 1.30 -2.58 -4.73
C ILE A 40 2.53 -3.03 -5.54
N LEU A 41 3.71 -3.07 -4.94
CA LEU A 41 4.92 -3.58 -5.58
C LEU A 41 4.75 -5.02 -6.07
N ARG A 42 4.19 -5.91 -5.23
CA ARG A 42 3.91 -7.30 -5.60
C ARG A 42 2.95 -7.38 -6.79
N ILE A 43 1.86 -6.62 -6.76
CA ILE A 43 0.88 -6.57 -7.85
C ILE A 43 1.54 -6.08 -9.15
N LEU A 44 2.32 -5.01 -9.08
CA LEU A 44 3.03 -4.46 -10.23
C LEU A 44 4.09 -5.44 -10.79
N LEU A 45 4.85 -6.11 -9.93
CA LEU A 45 5.84 -7.10 -10.36
C LEU A 45 5.19 -8.33 -10.98
N ILE A 46 4.11 -8.84 -10.40
CA ILE A 46 3.33 -9.94 -10.98
C ILE A 46 2.74 -9.49 -12.32
N GLY A 47 2.15 -8.30 -12.37
CA GLY A 47 1.65 -7.70 -13.61
C GLY A 47 2.72 -7.56 -14.68
N ALA A 48 3.95 -7.19 -14.29
CA ALA A 48 5.10 -7.09 -15.20
C ALA A 48 5.54 -8.46 -15.75
N ILE A 49 5.64 -9.47 -14.88
CA ILE A 49 5.95 -10.85 -15.30
C ILE A 49 4.92 -11.33 -16.32
N VAL A 50 3.69 -11.10 -16.05
CA VAL A 50 2.59 -11.54 -16.87
C VAL A 50 2.51 -10.78 -18.18
N ALA A 51 2.66 -9.47 -18.17
CA ALA A 51 2.77 -8.67 -19.39
C ALA A 51 3.94 -9.17 -20.26
N GLY A 52 5.06 -9.51 -19.62
CA GLY A 52 6.22 -10.09 -20.29
C GLY A 52 5.92 -11.43 -20.94
N LEU A 53 5.26 -12.35 -20.24
CA LEU A 53 4.86 -13.66 -20.77
C LEU A 53 3.83 -13.52 -21.90
N ILE A 54 2.91 -12.58 -21.79
CA ILE A 54 1.96 -12.25 -22.87
C ILE A 54 2.70 -11.78 -24.10
N GLY A 55 3.66 -10.86 -23.95
CA GLY A 55 4.47 -10.35 -25.02
C GLY A 55 5.27 -11.47 -25.70
N ALA A 56 5.92 -12.33 -24.92
CA ALA A 56 6.63 -13.50 -25.42
C ALA A 56 5.73 -14.45 -26.23
N GLY A 57 4.54 -14.74 -25.72
CA GLY A 57 3.56 -15.55 -26.45
C GLY A 57 3.08 -14.94 -27.76
N SER A 58 3.10 -13.61 -27.88
CA SER A 58 2.82 -12.88 -29.12
C SER A 58 3.92 -13.10 -30.16
N ALA A 59 5.18 -12.98 -29.74
CA ALA A 59 6.32 -13.18 -30.61
C ALA A 59 6.33 -14.59 -31.21
N ALA A 60 6.08 -15.60 -30.39
CA ALA A 60 6.03 -16.99 -30.84
C ALA A 60 4.96 -17.25 -31.94
N ARG A 61 3.88 -16.44 -31.92
CA ARG A 61 2.81 -16.52 -32.92
C ARG A 61 3.01 -15.66 -34.15
N MET A 62 3.77 -14.57 -34.02
CA MET A 62 4.11 -13.67 -35.13
C MET A 62 5.28 -14.19 -35.97
N ALA A 63 6.11 -15.08 -35.41
CA ALA A 63 7.24 -15.66 -36.14
C ALA A 63 6.84 -16.33 -37.50
N PRO A 64 5.69 -17.07 -37.58
CA PRO A 64 5.23 -17.58 -38.89
C PRO A 64 4.65 -16.49 -39.81
N SER A 65 4.18 -15.36 -39.26
CA SER A 65 3.61 -14.26 -40.03
C SER A 65 4.68 -13.34 -40.66
N ASP A 66 5.94 -13.51 -40.30
CA ASP A 66 7.05 -12.78 -40.95
C ASP A 66 7.09 -13.04 -42.48
N MET A 67 6.64 -14.23 -42.95
CA MET A 67 6.45 -14.51 -44.38
C MET A 67 5.32 -13.68 -45.00
N ILE A 68 4.27 -13.40 -44.24
CA ILE A 68 3.12 -12.61 -44.69
C ILE A 68 3.46 -11.12 -44.67
N VAL A 69 4.27 -10.68 -43.70
CA VAL A 69 4.72 -9.28 -43.54
C VAL A 69 5.51 -8.79 -44.74
N GLY A 70 6.29 -9.68 -45.40
CA GLY A 70 7.03 -9.34 -46.63
C GLY A 70 6.14 -8.98 -47.83
N VAL A 71 4.86 -9.37 -47.80
CA VAL A 71 3.91 -9.18 -48.90
C VAL A 71 2.81 -8.16 -48.54
N ALA A 72 2.59 -7.89 -47.25
CA ALA A 72 1.50 -7.04 -46.79
C ALA A 72 1.86 -5.53 -46.83
N PRO A 73 0.97 -4.64 -47.24
CA PRO A 73 1.20 -3.19 -47.20
C PRO A 73 1.38 -2.70 -45.76
N ALA A 74 2.21 -1.68 -45.57
CA ALA A 74 2.60 -1.16 -44.24
C ALA A 74 1.41 -0.83 -43.30
N ARG A 75 0.27 -0.43 -43.86
CA ARG A 75 -0.95 -0.18 -43.07
C ARG A 75 -1.55 -1.44 -42.45
N SER A 76 -1.45 -2.59 -43.15
CA SER A 76 -1.93 -3.87 -42.64
C SER A 76 -1.05 -4.40 -41.51
N ILE A 77 0.23 -4.12 -41.52
CA ILE A 77 1.19 -4.53 -40.48
C ILE A 77 0.84 -3.79 -39.17
N LEU A 78 0.66 -2.48 -39.20
CA LEU A 78 0.26 -1.71 -38.03
C LEU A 78 -1.08 -2.22 -37.48
N SER A 79 -2.05 -2.49 -38.35
CA SER A 79 -3.35 -3.03 -37.93
C SER A 79 -3.24 -4.37 -37.23
N ILE A 80 -2.34 -5.25 -37.71
CA ILE A 80 -2.06 -6.55 -37.07
C ILE A 80 -1.50 -6.34 -35.64
N HIS A 81 -0.44 -5.53 -35.52
CA HIS A 81 0.16 -5.23 -34.21
C HIS A 81 -0.84 -4.60 -33.25
N TRP A 82 -1.62 -3.63 -33.73
CA TRP A 82 -2.67 -2.96 -32.96
C TRP A 82 -3.74 -3.91 -32.48
N HIS A 83 -4.23 -4.79 -33.34
CA HIS A 83 -5.24 -5.79 -33.00
C HIS A 83 -4.73 -6.80 -31.96
N TRP A 84 -3.49 -7.28 -32.14
CA TRP A 84 -2.86 -8.19 -31.16
C TRP A 84 -2.66 -7.52 -29.80
N PHE A 85 -2.15 -6.30 -29.79
CA PHE A 85 -1.97 -5.51 -28.59
C PHE A 85 -3.27 -5.37 -27.82
N TRP A 86 -4.34 -4.90 -28.48
CA TRP A 86 -5.62 -4.69 -27.80
C TRP A 86 -6.22 -5.97 -27.25
N ARG A 87 -6.13 -7.07 -27.97
CA ARG A 87 -6.59 -8.37 -27.47
C ARG A 87 -5.86 -8.78 -26.18
N GLN A 88 -4.58 -8.51 -26.08
CA GLN A 88 -3.75 -8.84 -24.95
C GLN A 88 -3.99 -7.87 -23.78
N ALA A 89 -3.97 -6.58 -24.06
CA ALA A 89 -4.28 -5.54 -23.08
C ALA A 89 -5.68 -5.73 -22.49
N ALA A 90 -6.68 -5.99 -23.34
CA ALA A 90 -8.05 -6.26 -22.89
C ALA A 90 -8.13 -7.53 -22.04
N ALA A 91 -7.44 -8.62 -22.42
CA ALA A 91 -7.43 -9.85 -21.63
C ALA A 91 -6.82 -9.63 -20.25
N LEU A 92 -5.72 -8.87 -20.17
CA LEU A 92 -5.09 -8.52 -18.89
C LEU A 92 -5.99 -7.60 -18.06
N LEU A 93 -6.56 -6.55 -18.66
CA LEU A 93 -7.48 -5.63 -17.97
C LEU A 93 -8.71 -6.35 -17.44
N ILE A 94 -9.34 -7.19 -18.26
CA ILE A 94 -10.51 -7.98 -17.83
C ILE A 94 -10.12 -8.90 -16.67
N GLY A 95 -8.98 -9.60 -16.76
CA GLY A 95 -8.49 -10.44 -15.68
C GLY A 95 -8.27 -9.65 -14.39
N THR A 96 -7.62 -8.49 -14.48
CA THR A 96 -7.37 -7.60 -13.34
C THR A 96 -8.67 -7.06 -12.75
N VAL A 97 -9.60 -6.59 -13.58
CA VAL A 97 -10.90 -6.09 -13.13
C VAL A 97 -11.72 -7.19 -12.45
N VAL A 98 -11.76 -8.39 -13.02
CA VAL A 98 -12.50 -9.53 -12.43
C VAL A 98 -11.98 -9.88 -11.04
N VAL A 99 -10.65 -9.84 -10.85
CA VAL A 99 -10.03 -10.11 -9.54
C VAL A 99 -10.21 -8.94 -8.57
N ALA A 100 -10.04 -7.71 -9.04
CA ALA A 100 -10.14 -6.51 -8.21
C ALA A 100 -11.59 -6.09 -7.92
N ALA A 101 -12.55 -6.40 -8.81
CA ALA A 101 -13.94 -5.94 -8.69
C ALA A 101 -14.59 -6.29 -7.34
N PRO A 102 -14.50 -7.52 -6.80
CA PRO A 102 -15.08 -7.84 -5.50
C PRO A 102 -14.52 -6.95 -4.37
N LEU A 103 -13.24 -6.65 -4.44
CA LEU A 103 -12.53 -5.82 -3.47
C LEU A 103 -12.96 -4.36 -3.59
N VAL A 104 -12.97 -3.84 -4.81
CA VAL A 104 -13.38 -2.46 -5.12
C VAL A 104 -14.86 -2.25 -4.79
N VAL A 105 -15.73 -3.20 -5.15
CA VAL A 105 -17.18 -3.12 -4.84
C VAL A 105 -17.40 -3.11 -3.33
N LYS A 106 -16.69 -3.95 -2.59
CA LYS A 106 -16.82 -3.99 -1.13
C LYS A 106 -16.31 -2.69 -0.49
N ALA A 107 -15.17 -2.17 -0.96
CA ALA A 107 -14.67 -0.87 -0.55
C ALA A 107 -15.68 0.23 -0.86
N TRP A 108 -16.33 0.18 -2.03
CA TRP A 108 -17.35 1.15 -2.46
C TRP A 108 -18.62 1.12 -1.61
N ILE A 109 -19.05 -0.08 -1.17
CA ILE A 109 -20.21 -0.23 -0.29
C ILE A 109 -19.94 0.37 1.09
N ASN A 110 -18.71 0.24 1.58
CA ASN A 110 -18.33 0.64 2.92
C ASN A 110 -17.78 2.08 3.00
N ALA A 111 -17.35 2.64 1.89
CA ALA A 111 -16.82 4.00 1.81
C ALA A 111 -17.26 4.67 0.52
N SER A 112 -17.50 5.97 0.54
CA SER A 112 -17.83 6.74 -0.66
C SER A 112 -16.53 7.23 -1.31
N PRO A 113 -16.06 6.62 -2.42
CA PRO A 113 -14.83 7.02 -3.07
C PRO A 113 -14.95 8.46 -3.60
N THR A 114 -13.88 9.20 -3.48
CA THR A 114 -13.77 10.53 -4.07
C THR A 114 -13.39 10.46 -5.56
N ALA A 115 -13.69 11.49 -6.32
CA ALA A 115 -13.31 11.55 -7.74
C ALA A 115 -11.78 11.39 -7.98
N PRO A 116 -10.88 11.96 -7.16
CA PRO A 116 -9.44 11.73 -7.29
C PRO A 116 -9.04 10.27 -7.12
N GLU A 117 -9.62 9.54 -6.17
CA GLU A 117 -9.31 8.12 -5.92
C GLU A 117 -9.72 7.24 -7.10
N VAL A 118 -10.90 7.52 -7.69
CA VAL A 118 -11.35 6.83 -8.90
C VAL A 118 -10.40 7.11 -10.07
N ALA A 119 -9.95 8.36 -10.22
CA ALA A 119 -9.01 8.75 -11.27
C ALA A 119 -7.65 8.04 -11.10
N ASP A 120 -7.15 7.93 -9.87
CA ASP A 120 -5.90 7.22 -9.59
C ASP A 120 -6.01 5.72 -9.88
N LEU A 121 -7.11 5.08 -9.50
CA LEU A 121 -7.40 3.68 -9.86
C LEU A 121 -7.41 3.48 -11.39
N ILE A 122 -7.98 4.41 -12.15
CA ILE A 122 -7.95 4.37 -13.62
C ILE A 122 -6.52 4.44 -14.15
N VAL A 123 -5.67 5.29 -13.56
CA VAL A 123 -4.26 5.41 -13.93
C VAL A 123 -3.50 4.11 -13.66
N VAL A 124 -3.72 3.47 -12.51
CA VAL A 124 -3.14 2.15 -12.21
C VAL A 124 -3.57 1.13 -13.27
N LEU A 125 -4.84 1.10 -13.65
CA LEU A 125 -5.33 0.20 -14.69
C LEU A 125 -4.70 0.48 -16.06
N LEU A 126 -4.40 1.74 -16.39
CA LEU A 126 -3.71 2.11 -17.64
C LEU A 126 -2.23 1.71 -17.66
N SER A 127 -1.61 1.53 -16.52
CA SER A 127 -0.21 1.09 -16.42
C SER A 127 0.02 -0.30 -17.02
N PHE A 128 -0.96 -1.21 -16.91
CA PHE A 128 -0.87 -2.57 -17.45
C PHE A 128 -0.86 -2.63 -18.98
N PRO A 129 -1.74 -1.95 -19.72
CA PRO A 129 -1.60 -1.81 -21.17
C PRO A 129 -0.22 -1.27 -21.61
N ALA A 130 0.32 -0.30 -20.88
CA ALA A 130 1.65 0.23 -21.21
C ALA A 130 2.75 -0.83 -21.03
N LEU A 131 2.70 -1.66 -19.98
CA LEU A 131 3.60 -2.79 -19.79
C LEU A 131 3.44 -3.84 -20.91
N VAL A 132 2.21 -4.15 -21.29
CA VAL A 132 1.94 -5.06 -22.43
C VAL A 132 2.54 -4.51 -23.72
N ALA A 133 2.47 -3.20 -23.95
CA ALA A 133 3.06 -2.56 -25.14
C ALA A 133 4.58 -2.65 -25.14
N VAL A 134 5.23 -2.45 -23.98
CA VAL A 134 6.69 -2.65 -23.82
C VAL A 134 7.04 -4.11 -24.10
N ALA A 135 6.35 -5.06 -23.52
CA ALA A 135 6.56 -6.48 -23.73
C ALA A 135 6.36 -6.88 -25.19
N HIS A 136 5.36 -6.30 -25.85
CA HIS A 136 5.07 -6.53 -27.27
C HIS A 136 6.21 -6.00 -28.16
N LEU A 137 6.77 -4.83 -27.85
CA LEU A 137 7.93 -4.29 -28.55
C LEU A 137 9.15 -5.20 -28.38
N VAL A 138 9.47 -5.62 -27.15
CA VAL A 138 10.57 -6.56 -26.87
C VAL A 138 10.38 -7.85 -27.67
N ALA A 139 9.16 -8.36 -27.69
CA ALA A 139 8.81 -9.56 -28.42
C ALA A 139 8.95 -9.41 -29.94
N ALA A 140 8.66 -8.24 -30.48
CA ALA A 140 8.92 -7.96 -31.92
C ALA A 140 10.41 -7.85 -32.25
N MET A 141 11.21 -7.37 -31.29
CA MET A 141 12.66 -7.23 -31.46
C MET A 141 13.41 -8.55 -31.32
N VAL A 142 13.00 -9.41 -30.40
CA VAL A 142 13.67 -10.66 -30.03
C VAL A 142 12.91 -11.85 -30.62
N SER A 143 13.37 -12.39 -31.73
CA SER A 143 12.73 -13.51 -32.44
C SER A 143 13.10 -14.90 -31.90
N HIS A 144 14.04 -14.98 -31.00
CA HIS A 144 14.54 -16.23 -30.43
C HIS A 144 13.68 -16.68 -29.24
N PRO A 145 13.55 -17.99 -28.95
CA PRO A 145 12.82 -18.47 -27.74
C PRO A 145 13.24 -17.82 -26.43
N ILE A 146 14.44 -17.23 -26.35
CA ILE A 146 14.89 -16.45 -25.18
C ILE A 146 13.95 -15.28 -24.81
N VAL A 147 13.05 -14.87 -25.71
CA VAL A 147 12.04 -13.84 -25.48
C VAL A 147 11.17 -14.16 -24.26
N TRP A 148 10.93 -15.45 -23.97
CA TRP A 148 10.18 -15.89 -22.80
C TRP A 148 10.84 -15.50 -21.47
N VAL A 149 12.13 -15.20 -21.50
CA VAL A 149 12.89 -14.71 -20.34
C VAL A 149 13.11 -13.20 -20.44
N VAL A 150 13.51 -12.73 -21.62
CA VAL A 150 13.89 -11.31 -21.82
C VAL A 150 12.71 -10.37 -21.63
N ALA A 151 11.52 -10.71 -22.15
CA ALA A 151 10.37 -9.81 -22.03
C ALA A 151 9.87 -9.64 -20.58
N PRO A 152 9.69 -10.70 -19.77
CA PRO A 152 9.42 -10.54 -18.34
C PRO A 152 10.51 -9.76 -17.60
N VAL A 153 11.79 -10.04 -17.83
CA VAL A 153 12.90 -9.35 -17.18
C VAL A 153 12.88 -7.84 -17.50
N VAL A 154 12.64 -7.46 -18.75
CA VAL A 154 12.53 -6.05 -19.15
C VAL A 154 11.32 -5.39 -18.46
N CYS A 155 10.18 -6.06 -18.41
CA CYS A 155 9.01 -5.53 -17.72
C CYS A 155 9.24 -5.36 -16.20
N ILE A 156 9.90 -6.34 -15.55
CA ILE A 156 10.30 -6.24 -14.14
C ILE A 156 11.28 -5.07 -13.96
N ALA A 157 12.25 -4.92 -14.85
CA ALA A 157 13.23 -3.84 -14.77
C ALA A 157 12.58 -2.46 -14.91
N VAL A 158 11.61 -2.30 -15.82
CA VAL A 158 10.86 -1.05 -16.00
C VAL A 158 10.08 -0.65 -14.75
N VAL A 159 9.56 -1.62 -14.02
CA VAL A 159 8.84 -1.36 -12.75
C VAL A 159 9.82 -1.27 -11.57
N GLY A 160 10.75 -2.20 -11.46
CA GLY A 160 11.56 -2.39 -10.26
C GLY A 160 12.76 -1.45 -10.15
N ILE A 161 13.44 -1.13 -11.25
CA ILE A 161 14.59 -0.20 -11.19
C ILE A 161 14.21 1.17 -10.67
N PRO A 162 13.11 1.80 -11.13
CA PRO A 162 12.64 3.05 -10.56
C PRO A 162 12.37 2.99 -9.06
N VAL A 163 11.84 1.88 -8.56
CA VAL A 163 11.60 1.67 -7.12
C VAL A 163 12.90 1.73 -6.34
N LEU A 164 13.90 0.96 -6.76
CA LEU A 164 15.19 0.89 -6.08
C LEU A 164 15.94 2.23 -6.05
N VAL A 165 15.76 3.05 -7.08
CA VAL A 165 16.43 4.36 -7.18
C VAL A 165 15.68 5.43 -6.37
N ASN A 166 14.40 5.25 -6.09
CA ASN A 166 13.50 6.37 -5.78
C ASN A 166 12.72 6.23 -4.46
N GLU A 167 12.90 5.14 -3.72
CA GLU A 167 12.21 4.91 -2.45
C GLU A 167 12.35 6.11 -1.49
N ASN A 168 13.55 6.69 -1.45
CA ASN A 168 13.83 7.86 -0.62
C ASN A 168 13.32 9.20 -1.18
N LEU A 169 13.16 9.31 -2.50
CA LEU A 169 12.77 10.57 -3.14
C LEU A 169 11.28 10.87 -2.93
N PHE A 170 10.42 9.86 -3.08
CA PHE A 170 8.98 10.01 -2.90
C PHE A 170 8.60 10.26 -1.43
N ALA A 171 9.20 9.49 -0.52
CA ALA A 171 8.92 9.60 0.90
C ALA A 171 9.33 10.97 1.48
N ASN A 172 10.42 11.55 0.97
CA ASN A 172 11.00 12.75 1.58
C ASN A 172 10.60 14.06 0.92
N THR A 173 10.19 14.07 -0.35
CA THR A 173 9.95 15.32 -1.08
C THR A 173 8.49 15.56 -1.45
N GLY A 174 7.63 14.54 -1.47
CA GLY A 174 6.27 14.63 -1.97
C GLY A 174 6.16 14.92 -3.47
N TYR A 175 7.27 14.88 -4.20
CA TYR A 175 7.34 15.15 -5.63
C TYR A 175 7.73 13.90 -6.41
N GLY A 176 7.09 13.69 -7.55
CA GLY A 176 7.37 12.57 -8.44
C GLY A 176 7.77 12.99 -9.84
N SER A 177 8.49 12.10 -10.50
CA SER A 177 8.92 12.26 -11.88
C SER A 177 8.22 11.26 -12.78
N VAL A 178 7.90 11.69 -14.02
CA VAL A 178 7.38 10.82 -15.08
C VAL A 178 8.27 9.60 -15.33
N ALA A 179 9.60 9.73 -15.14
CA ALA A 179 10.50 8.58 -15.25
C ALA A 179 10.12 7.42 -14.33
N PHE A 180 9.39 7.70 -13.28
CA PHE A 180 8.99 6.76 -12.24
C PHE A 180 7.47 6.50 -12.20
N ALA A 181 6.78 6.73 -13.32
CA ALA A 181 5.32 6.68 -13.39
C ALA A 181 4.70 5.39 -12.84
N TRP A 182 5.36 4.23 -12.99
CA TRP A 182 4.91 2.96 -12.41
C TRP A 182 5.16 2.88 -10.90
N SER A 183 6.26 3.44 -10.41
CA SER A 183 6.59 3.39 -8.98
C SER A 183 5.87 4.46 -8.14
N MET A 184 5.23 5.43 -8.78
CA MET A 184 4.43 6.44 -8.06
C MET A 184 3.26 5.85 -7.28
N ASP A 185 2.75 4.67 -7.70
CA ASP A 185 1.71 3.95 -6.97
C ASP A 185 2.18 3.43 -5.61
N MET A 186 3.50 3.42 -5.39
CA MET A 186 4.09 3.03 -4.10
C MET A 186 4.24 4.21 -3.15
N ALA A 187 4.04 5.44 -3.60
CA ALA A 187 4.02 6.60 -2.73
C ALA A 187 2.73 6.56 -1.90
N GLU A 188 2.90 6.48 -0.59
CA GLU A 188 1.78 6.43 0.35
C GLU A 188 1.36 7.84 0.72
N PRO A 189 0.13 8.27 0.39
CA PRO A 189 -0.37 9.53 0.90
C PRO A 189 -0.64 9.38 2.40
N SER A 190 -0.19 10.31 3.21
CA SER A 190 -0.69 10.43 4.57
C SER A 190 -2.20 10.66 4.54
N GLY A 191 -2.93 10.23 5.57
CA GLY A 191 -4.39 10.22 5.60
C GLY A 191 -5.09 11.56 5.31
N ASN A 192 -4.35 12.68 5.32
CA ASN A 192 -4.84 14.02 4.98
C ASN A 192 -4.42 14.49 3.57
N HIS A 193 -3.90 13.61 2.73
CA HIS A 193 -3.45 13.94 1.38
C HIS A 193 -4.22 13.13 0.33
N THR A 194 -4.37 13.71 -0.84
CA THR A 194 -4.92 13.02 -2.02
C THR A 194 -4.05 13.30 -3.24
N ALA A 195 -4.08 12.39 -4.22
CA ALA A 195 -3.31 12.55 -5.44
C ALA A 195 -3.66 13.86 -6.17
N THR A 196 -2.64 14.55 -6.69
CA THR A 196 -2.86 15.75 -7.47
C THR A 196 -3.37 15.44 -8.87
N ALA A 197 -4.21 16.31 -9.41
CA ALA A 197 -4.67 16.20 -10.79
C ALA A 197 -3.51 16.24 -11.81
N SER A 198 -2.42 16.97 -11.49
CA SER A 198 -1.21 17.01 -12.31
C SER A 198 -0.51 15.66 -12.39
N ALA A 199 -0.32 14.96 -11.26
CA ALA A 199 0.28 13.65 -11.22
C ALA A 199 -0.56 12.61 -12.00
N VAL A 200 -1.89 12.60 -11.77
CA VAL A 200 -2.83 11.72 -12.48
C VAL A 200 -2.80 11.97 -13.99
N THR A 201 -2.87 13.23 -14.39
CA THR A 201 -2.86 13.61 -15.82
C THR A 201 -1.54 13.25 -16.49
N MET A 202 -0.43 13.59 -15.87
CA MET A 202 0.90 13.29 -16.36
C MET A 202 1.11 11.78 -16.57
N ARG A 203 0.76 10.97 -15.58
CA ARG A 203 0.87 9.50 -15.67
C ARG A 203 -0.01 8.93 -16.79
N THR A 204 -1.26 9.41 -16.89
CA THR A 204 -2.19 9.01 -17.95
C THR A 204 -1.60 9.27 -19.34
N ILE A 205 -1.12 10.49 -19.57
CA ILE A 205 -0.51 10.91 -20.85
C ILE A 205 0.73 10.03 -21.14
N PHE A 206 1.58 9.84 -20.15
CA PHE A 206 2.79 9.03 -20.28
C PHE A 206 2.49 7.59 -20.67
N PHE A 207 1.57 6.91 -19.98
CA PHE A 207 1.19 5.53 -20.29
C PHE A 207 0.56 5.40 -21.69
N CYS A 208 -0.23 6.38 -22.10
CA CYS A 208 -0.77 6.43 -23.46
C CYS A 208 0.35 6.59 -24.51
N ILE A 209 1.31 7.49 -24.26
CA ILE A 209 2.44 7.72 -25.18
C ILE A 209 3.33 6.46 -25.26
N VAL A 210 3.66 5.84 -24.12
CA VAL A 210 4.43 4.57 -24.10
C VAL A 210 3.71 3.50 -24.92
N SER A 211 2.40 3.33 -24.70
CA SER A 211 1.62 2.31 -25.41
C SER A 211 1.66 2.54 -26.94
N VAL A 212 1.35 3.75 -27.38
CA VAL A 212 1.33 4.08 -28.82
C VAL A 212 2.72 3.98 -29.43
N SER A 213 3.73 4.54 -28.77
CA SER A 213 5.12 4.53 -29.26
C SER A 213 5.67 3.12 -29.41
N CYS A 214 5.45 2.26 -28.42
CA CYS A 214 5.92 0.87 -28.47
C CYS A 214 5.24 0.07 -29.59
N ILE A 215 3.93 0.26 -29.82
CA ILE A 215 3.22 -0.45 -30.89
C ILE A 215 3.67 0.03 -32.28
N LEU A 216 3.83 1.35 -32.45
CA LEU A 216 4.36 1.92 -33.70
C LEU A 216 5.79 1.43 -33.96
N ALA A 217 6.66 1.42 -32.95
CA ALA A 217 8.02 0.91 -33.05
C ALA A 217 8.04 -0.59 -33.40
N ALA A 218 7.20 -1.40 -32.75
CA ALA A 218 7.07 -2.83 -33.04
C ALA A 218 6.65 -3.09 -34.51
N SER A 219 5.66 -2.34 -35.00
CA SER A 219 5.19 -2.46 -36.38
C SER A 219 6.27 -2.08 -37.39
N ARG A 220 7.02 -1.01 -37.10
CA ARG A 220 8.17 -0.60 -37.96
C ARG A 220 9.32 -1.59 -37.91
N TRP A 221 9.63 -2.12 -36.73
CA TRP A 221 10.66 -3.12 -36.56
C TRP A 221 10.38 -4.38 -37.39
N SER A 222 9.13 -4.85 -37.44
CA SER A 222 8.74 -5.99 -38.28
C SER A 222 9.01 -5.73 -39.75
N THR A 223 8.85 -4.50 -40.26
CA THR A 223 9.21 -4.13 -41.64
C THR A 223 10.71 -4.05 -41.87
N VAL A 224 11.50 -3.63 -40.87
CA VAL A 224 12.97 -3.61 -40.94
C VAL A 224 13.51 -5.02 -41.06
N ARG A 225 12.97 -5.92 -40.22
CA ARG A 225 13.40 -7.31 -40.15
C ARG A 225 13.17 -8.06 -41.45
N SER A 226 12.00 -7.90 -42.09
CA SER A 226 11.67 -8.54 -43.34
C SER A 226 12.45 -7.99 -44.53
N GLY A 227 12.89 -6.75 -44.48
CA GLY A 227 13.58 -6.06 -45.59
C GLY A 227 15.11 -5.94 -45.48
N GLY A 228 15.71 -6.60 -44.45
CA GLY A 228 17.15 -6.53 -44.17
C GLY A 228 17.56 -5.33 -43.30
N PHE A 229 18.55 -5.55 -42.44
CA PHE A 229 19.05 -4.57 -41.47
C PHE A 229 19.86 -3.47 -42.19
N THR A 230 19.33 -2.25 -42.17
CA THR A 230 20.05 -1.05 -42.59
C THR A 230 19.80 0.08 -41.58
N TRP A 231 20.80 0.90 -41.28
CA TRP A 231 20.69 2.03 -40.38
C TRP A 231 19.51 2.96 -40.71
N ARG A 232 19.29 3.23 -42.00
CA ARG A 232 18.20 4.07 -42.49
C ARG A 232 16.82 3.54 -42.12
N ARG A 233 16.67 2.24 -41.89
CA ARG A 233 15.42 1.60 -41.48
C ARG A 233 15.26 1.52 -39.95
N VAL A 234 16.38 1.46 -39.22
CA VAL A 234 16.42 1.38 -37.76
C VAL A 234 16.15 2.73 -37.13
N VAL A 235 16.69 3.82 -37.68
CA VAL A 235 16.52 5.18 -37.15
C VAL A 235 15.05 5.55 -36.88
N PRO A 236 14.07 5.28 -37.76
CA PRO A 236 12.66 5.56 -37.46
C PRO A 236 12.11 4.77 -36.30
N CYS A 237 12.60 3.53 -36.05
CA CYS A 237 12.16 2.73 -34.90
C CYS A 237 12.66 3.37 -33.61
N VAL A 238 13.91 3.80 -33.55
CA VAL A 238 14.49 4.51 -32.39
C VAL A 238 13.77 5.85 -32.17
N ALA A 239 13.48 6.59 -33.24
CA ALA A 239 12.76 7.84 -33.18
C ALA A 239 11.35 7.69 -32.59
N LEU A 240 10.69 6.54 -32.78
CA LEU A 240 9.38 6.25 -32.20
C LEU A 240 9.43 5.93 -30.70
N VAL A 241 10.56 5.43 -30.20
CA VAL A 241 10.75 5.18 -28.75
C VAL A 241 11.31 6.41 -28.04
N ALA A 242 11.87 7.37 -28.77
CA ALA A 242 12.45 8.59 -28.20
C ALA A 242 11.43 9.46 -27.40
N PRO A 243 10.18 9.68 -27.83
CA PRO A 243 9.24 10.53 -27.11
C PRO A 243 9.03 10.13 -25.64
N PRO A 244 8.71 8.88 -25.28
CA PRO A 244 8.55 8.51 -23.88
C PRO A 244 9.86 8.65 -23.08
N LEU A 245 11.02 8.38 -23.70
CA LEU A 245 12.32 8.58 -23.05
C LEU A 245 12.65 10.06 -22.82
N ILE A 246 12.35 10.93 -23.78
CA ILE A 246 12.52 12.38 -23.64
C ILE A 246 11.59 12.92 -22.55
N ILE A 247 10.33 12.51 -22.55
CA ILE A 247 9.37 12.91 -21.52
C ILE A 247 9.84 12.43 -20.13
N ALA A 248 10.33 11.20 -20.03
CA ALA A 248 10.89 10.69 -18.80
C ALA A 248 12.09 11.50 -18.31
N ALA A 249 13.02 11.83 -19.22
CA ALA A 249 14.18 12.65 -18.92
C ALA A 249 13.79 14.09 -18.49
N LEU A 250 12.87 14.71 -19.21
CA LEU A 250 12.34 16.02 -18.83
C LEU A 250 11.62 15.99 -17.48
N GLY A 251 10.90 14.92 -17.20
CA GLY A 251 10.20 14.76 -15.93
C GLY A 251 11.13 14.69 -14.73
N VAL A 252 12.38 14.22 -14.90
CA VAL A 252 13.39 14.26 -13.84
C VAL A 252 13.75 15.70 -13.46
N VAL A 253 13.79 16.60 -14.45
CA VAL A 253 14.13 18.02 -14.24
C VAL A 253 12.92 18.82 -13.77
N MET A 254 11.71 18.39 -14.12
CA MET A 254 10.44 19.05 -13.79
C MET A 254 9.51 18.08 -13.02
N PRO A 255 9.84 17.77 -11.76
CA PRO A 255 8.99 16.90 -10.96
C PRO A 255 7.64 17.55 -10.65
N VAL A 256 6.60 16.74 -10.52
CA VAL A 256 5.26 17.20 -10.16
C VAL A 256 4.93 16.87 -8.72
N PRO A 257 4.16 17.70 -8.01
CA PRO A 257 3.66 17.35 -6.69
C PRO A 257 2.74 16.14 -6.81
N LEU A 258 3.01 15.07 -6.03
CA LEU A 258 2.24 13.83 -6.02
C LEU A 258 0.92 14.01 -5.29
N PHE A 259 0.98 14.70 -4.15
CA PHE A 259 -0.14 14.83 -3.23
C PHE A 259 -0.47 16.29 -2.97
N ARG A 260 -1.70 16.52 -2.58
CA ARG A 260 -2.20 17.80 -2.07
C ARG A 260 -2.95 17.56 -0.77
N ASP A 261 -3.00 18.57 0.07
CA ASP A 261 -3.83 18.53 1.25
C ASP A 261 -5.29 18.28 0.88
N ALA A 262 -5.90 17.32 1.54
CA ALA A 262 -7.32 17.06 1.49
C ALA A 262 -7.89 17.34 2.89
N PRO A 263 -8.83 18.28 3.05
CA PRO A 263 -9.48 18.45 4.34
C PRO A 263 -10.21 17.16 4.71
N LEU A 264 -9.75 16.49 5.75
CA LEU A 264 -10.41 15.31 6.27
C LEU A 264 -11.59 15.75 7.14
N ALA A 265 -12.76 15.25 6.81
CA ALA A 265 -13.91 15.35 7.70
C ALA A 265 -13.87 14.18 8.67
N PHE A 266 -13.78 14.44 9.97
CA PHE A 266 -13.88 13.42 10.99
C PHE A 266 -15.30 13.40 11.58
N GLY A 267 -15.88 12.22 11.69
CA GLY A 267 -17.11 11.99 12.45
C GLY A 267 -16.75 11.52 13.86
N CYS A 268 -17.11 12.29 14.87
CA CYS A 268 -16.86 11.89 16.24
C CYS A 268 -18.13 11.29 16.86
N SER A 269 -17.97 10.16 17.56
CA SER A 269 -18.99 9.53 18.39
C SER A 269 -18.51 9.44 19.82
N SER A 270 -19.38 9.74 20.78
CA SER A 270 -19.07 9.62 22.20
C SER A 270 -19.69 8.32 22.74
N HIS A 271 -18.89 7.57 23.47
CA HIS A 271 -19.25 6.32 24.12
C HIS A 271 -18.80 6.42 25.59
N GLU A 272 -19.73 6.77 26.50
CA GLU A 272 -19.43 7.05 27.90
C GLU A 272 -18.24 8.04 28.03
N ASP A 273 -17.14 7.62 28.65
CA ASP A 273 -15.95 8.44 28.91
C ASP A 273 -14.95 8.46 27.73
N VAL A 274 -15.29 7.78 26.62
CA VAL A 274 -14.42 7.67 25.44
C VAL A 274 -15.09 8.33 24.24
N ARG A 275 -14.33 9.17 23.55
CA ARG A 275 -14.72 9.79 22.30
C ARG A 275 -13.86 9.25 21.16
N VAL A 276 -14.51 8.75 20.12
CA VAL A 276 -13.82 8.20 18.94
C VAL A 276 -14.09 9.08 17.74
N CYS A 277 -13.03 9.59 17.14
CA CYS A 277 -13.08 10.43 15.93
C CYS A 277 -12.42 9.69 14.77
N VAL A 278 -13.23 9.24 13.83
CA VAL A 278 -12.80 8.50 12.66
C VAL A 278 -13.28 9.16 11.37
N MET A 279 -12.61 8.85 10.27
CA MET A 279 -13.07 9.29 8.96
C MET A 279 -14.45 8.69 8.63
N PRO A 280 -15.26 9.33 7.79
CA PRO A 280 -16.60 8.83 7.44
C PRO A 280 -16.59 7.39 6.90
N ALA A 281 -15.56 7.04 6.15
CA ALA A 281 -15.34 5.69 5.62
C ALA A 281 -15.14 4.63 6.72
N HIS A 282 -14.65 5.04 7.89
CA HIS A 282 -14.29 4.15 9.01
C HIS A 282 -15.33 4.15 10.13
N ARG A 283 -16.47 4.80 9.90
CA ARG A 283 -17.53 4.97 10.93
C ARG A 283 -17.99 3.64 11.52
N SER A 284 -18.00 2.57 10.74
CA SER A 284 -18.38 1.24 11.22
C SER A 284 -17.38 0.64 12.21
N LEU A 285 -16.14 1.14 12.26
CA LEU A 285 -15.10 0.67 13.17
C LEU A 285 -15.10 1.41 14.51
N ALA A 286 -15.84 2.51 14.64
CA ALA A 286 -15.85 3.32 15.85
C ALA A 286 -16.14 2.49 17.12
N LEU A 287 -17.03 1.50 17.05
CA LEU A 287 -17.32 0.60 18.15
C LEU A 287 -16.16 -0.37 18.46
N SER A 288 -15.42 -0.81 17.45
CA SER A 288 -14.27 -1.69 17.63
C SER A 288 -13.13 -0.98 18.36
N TYR A 289 -13.08 0.34 18.30
CA TYR A 289 -12.16 1.18 19.07
C TYR A 289 -12.74 1.57 20.44
N ALA A 290 -14.02 1.95 20.50
CA ALA A 290 -14.64 2.44 21.73
C ALA A 290 -14.74 1.38 22.82
N GLN A 291 -15.18 0.16 22.48
CA GLN A 291 -15.39 -0.90 23.47
C GLN A 291 -14.12 -1.32 24.22
N PRO A 292 -12.99 -1.61 23.55
CA PRO A 292 -11.74 -1.93 24.24
C PRO A 292 -11.24 -0.74 25.08
N ALA A 293 -11.37 0.47 24.57
CA ALA A 293 -10.99 1.67 25.31
C ALA A 293 -11.78 1.85 26.59
N GLN A 294 -13.10 1.65 26.55
CA GLN A 294 -13.96 1.71 27.75
C GLN A 294 -13.52 0.68 28.81
N ARG A 295 -13.19 -0.56 28.38
CA ARG A 295 -12.71 -1.58 29.33
C ARG A 295 -11.40 -1.16 29.99
N VAL A 296 -10.44 -0.64 29.22
CA VAL A 296 -9.17 -0.15 29.78
C VAL A 296 -9.41 1.02 30.71
N VAL A 297 -10.19 2.02 30.29
CA VAL A 297 -10.54 3.21 31.12
C VAL A 297 -11.24 2.78 32.40
N SER A 298 -12.12 1.78 32.35
CA SER A 298 -12.85 1.30 33.53
C SER A 298 -11.95 0.65 34.59
N VAL A 299 -10.74 0.23 34.25
CA VAL A 299 -9.76 -0.30 35.21
C VAL A 299 -9.00 0.82 35.92
N MET A 300 -8.82 1.96 35.25
CA MET A 300 -7.98 3.05 35.74
C MET A 300 -8.63 3.84 36.91
N PRO A 301 -7.82 4.44 37.79
CA PRO A 301 -8.38 5.38 38.77
C PRO A 301 -8.96 6.61 38.06
N PRO A 302 -10.12 7.13 38.52
CA PRO A 302 -10.75 8.31 37.88
C PRO A 302 -9.84 9.54 37.83
N THR A 303 -8.91 9.66 38.76
CA THR A 303 -7.92 10.76 38.80
C THR A 303 -6.83 10.63 37.73
N ALA A 304 -6.59 9.43 37.17
CA ALA A 304 -5.59 9.19 36.17
C ALA A 304 -6.17 9.29 34.73
N VAL A 305 -7.49 9.15 34.60
CA VAL A 305 -8.15 9.24 33.30
C VAL A 305 -8.47 10.71 33.01
N PRO A 306 -8.04 11.27 31.89
CA PRO A 306 -8.50 12.58 31.44
C PRO A 306 -10.00 12.60 31.24
N HIS A 307 -10.66 13.74 31.50
CA HIS A 307 -12.11 13.88 31.38
C HIS A 307 -12.69 13.52 30.02
N ASP A 308 -11.87 13.58 28.94
CA ASP A 308 -12.22 13.16 27.59
C ASP A 308 -11.07 12.33 27.04
N VAL A 309 -11.17 11.01 27.07
CA VAL A 309 -10.26 10.14 26.32
C VAL A 309 -10.67 10.20 24.87
N LEU A 310 -9.84 10.85 24.08
CA LEU A 310 -10.04 10.98 22.64
C LEU A 310 -9.18 9.99 21.88
N LEU A 311 -9.83 9.08 21.17
CA LEU A 311 -9.20 8.22 20.17
C LEU A 311 -9.44 8.86 18.81
N ALA A 312 -8.40 9.11 18.07
CA ALA A 312 -8.53 9.73 16.76
C ALA A 312 -7.64 9.07 15.73
N GLU A 313 -8.14 8.96 14.51
CA GLU A 313 -7.31 8.56 13.39
C GLU A 313 -6.30 9.66 13.02
N PRO A 314 -5.16 9.26 12.37
CA PRO A 314 -4.12 10.19 11.97
C PRO A 314 -4.67 11.36 11.15
N GLY A 315 -4.14 12.55 11.41
CA GLY A 315 -4.58 13.80 10.77
C GLY A 315 -5.72 14.52 11.49
N TYR A 316 -6.25 13.98 12.58
CA TYR A 316 -7.18 14.72 13.44
C TYR A 316 -6.43 15.77 14.24
N HIS A 317 -6.83 17.03 14.10
CA HIS A 317 -6.28 18.13 14.88
C HIS A 317 -7.10 18.34 16.16
N ALA A 318 -6.59 17.81 17.27
CA ALA A 318 -7.21 18.03 18.58
C ALA A 318 -7.08 19.50 19.01
N ARG A 319 -8.10 19.97 19.74
CA ARG A 319 -8.00 21.24 20.46
C ARG A 319 -6.96 21.10 21.59
N SER A 320 -6.18 22.14 21.82
CA SER A 320 -5.13 22.15 22.86
C SER A 320 -5.65 21.65 24.21
N LYS A 321 -4.88 20.73 24.85
CA LYS A 321 -5.13 20.08 26.15
C LYS A 321 -6.03 18.82 26.16
N GLN A 322 -6.41 18.25 25.03
CA GLN A 322 -7.04 16.93 25.01
C GLN A 322 -5.98 15.84 24.97
N PHE A 323 -6.15 14.79 25.76
CA PHE A 323 -5.40 13.55 25.59
C PHE A 323 -5.88 12.91 24.30
N VAL A 324 -5.01 12.79 23.34
CA VAL A 324 -5.31 12.16 22.04
C VAL A 324 -4.46 10.93 21.91
N MET A 325 -5.09 9.79 21.83
CA MET A 325 -4.44 8.59 21.35
C MET A 325 -4.61 8.51 19.84
N ASP A 326 -3.50 8.43 19.11
CA ASP A 326 -3.51 8.14 17.71
C ASP A 326 -3.83 6.64 17.50
N LEU A 327 -4.93 6.36 16.79
CA LEU A 327 -5.37 4.99 16.49
C LEU A 327 -4.44 4.26 15.51
N GLY A 328 -3.42 4.94 15.00
CA GLY A 328 -2.62 4.41 13.92
C GLY A 328 -3.43 4.24 12.62
N HIS A 329 -2.77 3.78 11.58
CA HIS A 329 -3.46 3.36 10.37
C HIS A 329 -3.98 1.94 10.57
N ALA A 330 -5.29 1.79 10.77
CA ALA A 330 -5.91 0.48 10.65
C ALA A 330 -5.63 -0.05 9.24
N THR A 331 -4.97 -1.18 9.18
CA THR A 331 -4.63 -1.79 7.89
C THR A 331 -5.78 -2.66 7.41
N VAL A 332 -5.80 -2.93 6.13
CA VAL A 332 -6.74 -3.83 5.45
C VAL A 332 -6.72 -5.23 6.06
N TYR A 333 -5.67 -5.58 6.77
CA TYR A 333 -5.42 -6.88 7.38
C TYR A 333 -6.01 -7.03 8.79
N ASP A 334 -6.39 -5.91 9.42
CA ASP A 334 -6.79 -5.93 10.81
C ASP A 334 -8.22 -6.45 10.96
N SER A 335 -8.39 -7.53 11.70
CA SER A 335 -9.69 -7.99 12.15
C SER A 335 -10.24 -7.04 13.21
N ALA A 336 -11.57 -7.07 13.45
CA ALA A 336 -12.15 -6.30 14.56
C ALA A 336 -11.52 -6.66 15.93
N GLN A 337 -11.09 -7.92 16.08
CA GLN A 337 -10.38 -8.37 17.26
C GLN A 337 -8.98 -7.75 17.34
N GLN A 338 -8.20 -7.76 16.25
CA GLN A 338 -6.88 -7.12 16.21
C GLN A 338 -6.96 -5.63 16.48
N LEU A 339 -7.93 -4.92 15.89
CA LEU A 339 -8.14 -3.49 16.19
C LEU A 339 -8.49 -3.27 17.67
N SER A 340 -9.30 -4.16 18.24
CA SER A 340 -9.64 -4.15 19.66
C SER A 340 -8.39 -4.33 20.53
N ASP A 341 -7.56 -5.34 20.21
CA ASP A 341 -6.36 -5.66 20.98
C ASP A 341 -5.30 -4.54 20.84
N MET A 342 -5.09 -4.01 19.63
CA MET A 342 -4.20 -2.87 19.39
C MET A 342 -4.65 -1.61 20.14
N THR A 343 -5.95 -1.33 20.16
CA THR A 343 -6.50 -0.17 20.88
C THR A 343 -6.31 -0.31 22.39
N ALA A 344 -6.61 -1.50 22.92
CA ALA A 344 -6.42 -1.78 24.34
C ALA A 344 -4.94 -1.68 24.72
N GLN A 345 -4.05 -2.25 23.91
CA GLN A 345 -2.61 -2.21 24.13
C GLN A 345 -2.08 -0.77 24.08
N GLY A 346 -2.41 0.02 23.06
CA GLY A 346 -1.95 1.40 22.95
C GLY A 346 -2.40 2.26 24.13
N LEU A 347 -3.65 2.10 24.60
CA LEU A 347 -4.11 2.79 25.82
C LEU A 347 -3.39 2.29 27.07
N ALA A 348 -3.21 1.00 27.22
CA ALA A 348 -2.48 0.44 28.37
C ALA A 348 -1.03 0.93 28.39
N GLN A 349 -0.37 1.04 27.24
CA GLN A 349 0.96 1.63 27.08
C GLN A 349 1.00 3.09 27.51
N SER A 350 0.05 3.89 27.05
CA SER A 350 -0.03 5.30 27.47
C SER A 350 -0.25 5.44 28.97
N PHE A 351 -1.13 4.63 29.57
CA PHE A 351 -1.37 4.65 31.01
C PHE A 351 -0.25 4.00 31.84
N SER A 352 0.55 3.11 31.28
CA SER A 352 1.71 2.54 31.97
C SER A 352 2.91 3.49 32.06
N GLY A 353 2.84 4.64 31.37
CA GLY A 353 3.92 5.62 31.32
C GLY A 353 4.99 5.29 30.28
N GLN A 354 4.75 4.35 29.37
CA GLN A 354 5.71 3.99 28.33
C GLN A 354 6.09 5.18 27.45
N ASP A 355 5.14 6.08 27.18
CA ASP A 355 5.38 7.30 26.39
C ASP A 355 6.36 8.27 27.05
N ALA A 356 6.53 8.20 28.37
CA ALA A 356 7.50 9.01 29.13
C ALA A 356 8.90 8.39 29.15
N CYS A 357 9.01 7.12 28.78
CA CYS A 357 10.26 6.36 28.80
C CYS A 357 11.00 6.50 27.47
N THR A 358 12.13 7.18 27.49
CA THR A 358 13.05 7.23 26.34
C THR A 358 14.06 6.10 26.45
N PHE A 359 13.90 5.06 25.65
CA PHE A 359 14.82 3.93 25.64
C PHE A 359 15.87 4.12 24.52
N SER A 360 17.15 3.96 24.87
CA SER A 360 18.25 3.88 23.90
C SER A 360 18.56 2.42 23.56
N THR A 361 19.31 2.20 22.48
CA THR A 361 19.77 0.86 22.09
C THR A 361 20.66 0.19 23.14
N GLU A 362 21.33 1.00 24.00
CA GLU A 362 22.09 0.53 25.15
C GLU A 362 21.40 1.03 26.42
N MET A 363 20.61 0.17 27.07
CA MET A 363 19.92 0.51 28.31
C MET A 363 20.83 0.28 29.51
N THR A 364 20.80 1.21 30.45
CA THR A 364 21.40 1.04 31.78
C THR A 364 20.58 0.06 32.62
N PRO A 365 21.13 -0.60 33.65
CA PRO A 365 20.36 -1.48 34.54
C PRO A 365 19.12 -0.82 35.13
N GLN A 366 19.16 0.46 35.46
CA GLN A 366 18.02 1.23 35.96
C GLN A 366 16.94 1.42 34.89
N GLN A 367 17.33 1.64 33.64
CA GLN A 367 16.38 1.75 32.52
C GLN A 367 15.74 0.41 32.22
N ILE A 368 16.44 -0.70 32.36
CA ILE A 368 15.89 -2.06 32.22
C ILE A 368 14.83 -2.29 33.31
N GLU A 369 15.17 -1.96 34.57
CA GLU A 369 14.25 -2.10 35.68
C GLU A 369 12.97 -1.26 35.52
N ALA A 370 13.11 0.01 35.08
CA ALA A 370 11.97 0.87 34.77
C ALA A 370 11.12 0.33 33.61
N PHE A 371 11.75 -0.24 32.58
CA PHE A 371 11.07 -0.88 31.45
C PHE A 371 10.25 -2.09 31.88
N ASP A 372 10.83 -2.96 32.72
CA ASP A 372 10.13 -4.11 33.30
C ASP A 372 8.95 -3.68 34.17
N GLY A 373 9.11 -2.57 34.91
CA GLY A 373 8.05 -1.94 35.68
C GLY A 373 6.88 -1.49 34.81
N VAL A 374 7.18 -0.75 33.75
CA VAL A 374 6.18 -0.26 32.77
C VAL A 374 5.43 -1.43 32.12
N ASN A 375 6.15 -2.44 31.67
CA ASN A 375 5.55 -3.63 31.06
C ASN A 375 4.66 -4.41 32.06
N SER A 376 5.03 -4.42 33.33
CA SER A 376 4.22 -5.06 34.38
C SER A 376 2.92 -4.32 34.62
N VAL A 377 2.94 -2.99 34.61
CA VAL A 377 1.73 -2.15 34.70
C VAL A 377 0.84 -2.35 33.47
N GLU A 378 1.41 -2.30 32.26
CA GLU A 378 0.68 -2.54 31.00
C GLU A 378 -0.05 -3.89 31.04
N ARG A 379 0.68 -4.98 31.34
CA ARG A 379 0.08 -6.32 31.46
C ARG A 379 -1.05 -6.38 32.47
N THR A 380 -0.88 -5.72 33.61
CA THR A 380 -1.90 -5.70 34.66
C THR A 380 -3.16 -4.97 34.19
N ILE A 381 -3.01 -3.82 33.51
CA ILE A 381 -4.14 -3.08 32.94
C ILE A 381 -4.88 -3.97 31.93
N LEU A 382 -4.17 -4.59 30.99
CA LEU A 382 -4.76 -5.46 29.96
C LEU A 382 -5.48 -6.67 30.59
N ARG A 383 -4.86 -7.34 31.54
CA ARG A 383 -5.45 -8.47 32.28
C ARG A 383 -6.75 -8.07 32.99
N LEU A 384 -6.73 -6.97 33.74
CA LEU A 384 -7.88 -6.46 34.48
C LEU A 384 -9.01 -5.99 33.53
N ALA A 385 -8.66 -5.48 32.36
CA ALA A 385 -9.60 -5.12 31.29
C ALA A 385 -10.13 -6.33 30.49
N GLY A 386 -9.65 -7.56 30.79
CA GLY A 386 -10.11 -8.80 30.18
C GLY A 386 -9.51 -9.08 28.80
N PHE A 387 -8.30 -8.57 28.53
CA PHE A 387 -7.53 -8.90 27.34
C PHE A 387 -6.51 -10.00 27.66
N GLN A 388 -6.32 -10.92 26.70
CA GLN A 388 -5.24 -11.89 26.79
C GLN A 388 -3.95 -11.23 26.32
N TYR A 389 -2.93 -11.32 27.11
CA TYR A 389 -1.57 -10.97 26.74
C TYR A 389 -0.84 -12.26 26.45
N ASP A 390 -0.25 -12.39 25.26
CA ASP A 390 0.56 -13.55 24.92
C ASP A 390 1.72 -13.66 25.92
N ASP A 391 1.78 -14.78 26.59
CA ASP A 391 2.65 -15.04 27.73
C ASP A 391 4.12 -14.75 27.42
N ALA A 392 4.63 -13.66 27.96
CA ALA A 392 6.06 -13.58 28.23
C ALA A 392 6.41 -14.68 29.25
N PRO A 393 7.60 -15.30 29.14
CA PRO A 393 7.97 -16.40 30.00
C PRO A 393 7.78 -16.05 31.47
N SER A 394 7.08 -16.91 32.17
CA SER A 394 6.56 -16.78 33.54
C SER A 394 7.65 -16.66 34.65
N SER A 395 8.83 -16.12 34.34
CA SER A 395 9.95 -16.08 35.28
C SER A 395 9.88 -15.00 36.33
N GLU A 396 9.00 -14.00 36.16
CA GLU A 396 8.87 -12.91 37.15
C GLU A 396 7.40 -12.60 37.42
N ARG A 397 6.78 -13.38 38.32
CA ARG A 397 5.52 -13.01 38.95
C ARG A 397 5.79 -11.83 39.90
N ASN A 398 5.09 -10.72 39.66
CA ASN A 398 5.08 -9.59 40.58
C ASN A 398 3.74 -9.52 41.34
N ASP A 399 3.68 -8.76 42.40
CA ASP A 399 2.47 -8.65 43.24
C ASP A 399 1.28 -8.04 42.48
N LEU A 400 1.52 -7.33 41.38
CA LEU A 400 0.47 -6.77 40.52
C LEU A 400 -0.37 -7.86 39.86
N ASP A 401 0.18 -9.04 39.59
CA ASP A 401 -0.52 -10.15 38.94
C ASP A 401 -1.69 -10.70 39.75
N GLY A 402 -1.65 -10.52 41.07
CA GLY A 402 -2.71 -10.95 42.01
C GLY A 402 -3.72 -9.87 42.36
N MET A 403 -3.54 -8.64 41.90
CA MET A 403 -4.42 -7.53 42.28
C MET A 403 -5.77 -7.58 41.56
N ASP A 404 -6.82 -7.23 42.27
CA ASP A 404 -8.11 -6.85 41.70
C ASP A 404 -8.10 -5.39 41.27
N VAL A 405 -9.18 -4.91 40.62
CA VAL A 405 -9.29 -3.54 40.11
C VAL A 405 -9.17 -2.50 41.23
N THR A 406 -9.72 -2.79 42.41
CA THR A 406 -9.72 -1.85 43.53
C THR A 406 -8.32 -1.70 44.10
N ALA A 407 -7.64 -2.80 44.36
CA ALA A 407 -6.26 -2.80 44.85
C ALA A 407 -5.31 -2.15 43.84
N PHE A 408 -5.49 -2.48 42.54
CA PHE A 408 -4.71 -1.85 41.49
C PHE A 408 -4.88 -0.34 41.38
N ARG A 409 -6.11 0.17 41.48
CA ARG A 409 -6.37 1.61 41.47
C ARG A 409 -5.70 2.34 42.64
N GLN A 410 -5.70 1.74 43.83
CA GLN A 410 -5.01 2.30 44.99
C GLN A 410 -3.51 2.31 44.78
N TRP A 411 -2.94 1.18 44.34
CA TRP A 411 -1.54 1.06 44.06
C TRP A 411 -1.10 2.06 42.95
N TYR A 412 -1.82 2.14 41.85
CA TYR A 412 -1.54 3.07 40.74
C TYR A 412 -1.55 4.54 41.24
N THR A 413 -2.54 4.92 42.01
CA THR A 413 -2.63 6.28 42.54
C THR A 413 -1.43 6.63 43.41
N HIS A 414 -0.93 5.68 44.20
CA HIS A 414 0.24 5.87 45.03
C HIS A 414 1.54 5.99 44.21
N HIS A 415 1.70 5.21 43.14
CA HIS A 415 2.90 5.17 42.31
C HIS A 415 2.80 6.03 41.04
N ARG A 416 1.74 6.82 40.92
CA ARG A 416 1.47 7.61 39.72
C ARG A 416 2.67 8.45 39.27
N GLN A 417 3.35 9.09 40.18
CA GLN A 417 4.48 9.96 39.89
C GLN A 417 5.68 9.16 39.35
N ALA A 418 5.92 7.97 39.88
CA ALA A 418 6.96 7.07 39.39
C ALA A 418 6.61 6.51 37.99
N ILE A 419 5.35 6.22 37.73
CA ILE A 419 4.83 5.77 36.41
C ILE A 419 5.04 6.89 35.38
N GLU A 420 4.53 8.08 35.64
CA GLU A 420 4.65 9.25 34.75
C GLU A 420 6.10 9.70 34.55
N GLY A 421 6.99 9.42 35.50
CA GLY A 421 8.42 9.75 35.46
C GLY A 421 9.33 8.65 34.93
N CYS A 422 8.78 7.50 34.48
CA CYS A 422 9.57 6.32 34.08
C CYS A 422 10.65 5.93 35.11
N SER A 423 10.26 5.83 36.37
CA SER A 423 11.16 5.59 37.51
C SER A 423 10.67 4.50 38.46
N LEU A 424 9.81 3.61 37.97
CA LEU A 424 9.40 2.42 38.71
C LEU A 424 10.60 1.51 38.96
N THR A 425 10.68 0.98 40.17
CA THR A 425 11.70 0.03 40.57
C THR A 425 11.09 -1.32 40.90
N SER A 426 11.90 -2.37 40.95
CA SER A 426 11.44 -3.70 41.35
C SER A 426 10.83 -3.70 42.75
N SER A 427 11.33 -2.84 43.66
CA SER A 427 10.73 -2.68 45.01
C SER A 427 9.32 -2.09 45.00
N ASP A 428 8.94 -1.33 44.00
CA ASP A 428 7.59 -0.80 43.82
C ASP A 428 6.59 -1.87 43.35
N LEU A 429 7.11 -2.92 42.70
CA LEU A 429 6.33 -4.05 42.15
C LEU A 429 6.13 -5.18 43.19
N HIS A 430 6.89 -5.17 44.29
CA HIS A 430 6.80 -6.14 45.37
C HIS A 430 6.35 -5.44 46.66
N ARG A 431 5.39 -6.02 47.34
CA ARG A 431 4.93 -5.58 48.68
C ARG A 431 5.82 -6.08 49.80
#